data_76a872b6fcfcee422b60b95de3fe5d4b
#
_entry.id   76a872b6fcfcee422b60b95de3fe5d4b
#
_cell.length_a   1.000
_cell.length_b   1.000
_cell.length_c   1.000
_cell.angle_alpha   90.00
_cell.angle_beta   90.00
_cell.angle_gamma   90.00
#
_symmetry.space_group_name_H-M   'P 1'
#
loop_
_entity.id
_entity.type
_entity.pdbx_description
1 polymer ?
#
loop_
_entity_poly.entity_id
_entity_poly.type
_entity_poly.pdbx_seq_one_letter_code
_entity_poly.pdbx_strand_id
1 'polypeptide(L)'
;STIGTGSEDYFGYAWCDPHLFQFPFHCQTMTENNEGHQSVLRWHVVDNVPFQKSFEACIEKYHPNQWPTLYACVPCFYLAPGQDDPIGPTPVEQRHGYYVPYVRPPAGGGGFKVLGKPKGKVESQDMAGFGAGKWHNDDQLWWTGARPGDKLDVVLSVEKGGTYRMSVTLTKAVDYGIVQFYVDGKKAGQPIDLYHDGVIPTGPVELGTFELDQGDHKLTVEIVGANQQAVKAYMFGLDQILLKSVK
;
A
#
# COMPACT_ATOMS: atom_id res chain seq x y z
N SER A 1 36.52 5.72 9.34
CA SER A 1 35.15 5.22 9.06
C SER A 1 34.20 5.67 10.16
N THR A 2 33.02 6.08 9.78
CA THR A 2 31.94 6.42 10.72
C THR A 2 30.93 5.27 10.66
N ILE A 3 30.49 4.78 11.81
CA ILE A 3 29.52 3.70 11.92
C ILE A 3 28.36 4.26 12.74
N GLY A 4 27.15 4.16 12.21
CA GLY A 4 25.90 4.47 12.91
C GLY A 4 25.27 3.20 13.49
N THR A 5 24.29 3.36 14.35
CA THR A 5 23.54 2.28 15.01
C THR A 5 22.34 1.81 14.23
N GLY A 6 21.95 2.54 13.16
CA GLY A 6 20.83 2.20 12.31
C GLY A 6 20.49 3.35 11.37
N SER A 7 19.61 3.08 10.40
CA SER A 7 19.12 4.09 9.47
C SER A 7 18.30 5.16 10.19
N GLU A 8 17.48 4.76 11.14
CA GLU A 8 16.63 5.67 11.91
C GLU A 8 17.45 6.69 12.71
N ASP A 9 18.51 6.25 13.37
CA ASP A 9 19.40 7.13 14.12
C ASP A 9 20.18 8.07 13.19
N TYR A 10 20.62 7.55 12.04
CA TYR A 10 21.35 8.33 11.05
C TYR A 10 20.50 9.47 10.47
N PHE A 11 19.23 9.22 10.16
CA PHE A 11 18.32 10.22 9.59
C PHE A 11 17.56 11.02 10.64
N GLY A 12 17.61 10.63 11.93
CA GLY A 12 17.05 11.39 13.05
C GLY A 12 15.59 11.09 13.36
N TYR A 13 15.11 9.90 13.02
CA TYR A 13 13.79 9.38 13.43
C TYR A 13 13.93 8.17 14.36
N ALA A 14 14.79 8.28 15.34
CA ALA A 14 15.09 7.21 16.31
C ALA A 14 13.84 6.49 16.79
N TRP A 15 13.95 5.17 17.03
CA TRP A 15 12.84 4.30 17.42
C TRP A 15 11.73 4.18 16.34
N CYS A 16 12.06 4.43 15.09
CA CYS A 16 11.11 4.45 13.98
C CYS A 16 9.93 5.39 14.24
N ASP A 17 10.21 6.56 14.82
CA ASP A 17 9.18 7.56 15.12
C ASP A 17 8.45 7.97 13.83
N PRO A 18 7.12 7.77 13.74
CA PRO A 18 6.35 8.04 12.54
C PRO A 18 6.00 9.52 12.33
N HIS A 19 6.43 10.42 13.22
CA HIS A 19 6.11 11.84 13.07
C HIS A 19 6.91 12.48 11.94
N LEU A 20 6.23 13.25 11.09
CA LEU A 20 6.88 14.03 10.06
C LEU A 20 7.63 15.21 10.70
N PHE A 21 8.84 15.48 10.22
CA PHE A 21 9.62 16.63 10.66
C PHE A 21 10.47 17.19 9.51
N GLN A 22 10.79 18.47 9.61
CA GLN A 22 11.65 19.17 8.66
C GLN A 22 12.58 20.13 9.44
N PHE A 23 13.82 19.73 9.59
CA PHE A 23 14.88 20.55 10.16
C PHE A 23 15.88 20.96 9.08
N PRO A 24 16.74 21.95 9.33
CA PRO A 24 17.64 22.48 8.29
C PRO A 24 18.55 21.43 7.63
N PHE A 25 18.95 20.39 8.36
CA PHE A 25 19.93 19.41 7.87
C PHE A 25 19.41 17.98 7.80
N HIS A 26 18.20 17.72 8.27
CA HIS A 26 17.55 16.40 8.15
C HIS A 26 16.05 16.53 8.20
N CYS A 27 15.36 15.62 7.53
CA CYS A 27 13.91 15.58 7.52
C CYS A 27 13.39 14.16 7.27
N GLN A 28 12.15 13.95 7.68
CA GLN A 28 11.31 12.82 7.35
C GLN A 28 10.01 13.36 6.76
N THR A 29 9.90 13.32 5.44
CA THR A 29 8.77 13.89 4.70
C THR A 29 7.69 12.85 4.39
N MET A 30 8.01 11.57 4.60
CA MET A 30 7.12 10.45 4.43
C MET A 30 7.53 9.35 5.41
N THR A 31 6.57 8.73 6.07
CA THR A 31 6.80 7.68 7.07
C THR A 31 6.23 6.35 6.62
N GLU A 32 6.57 5.27 7.33
CA GLU A 32 6.04 3.93 7.11
C GLU A 32 4.52 3.84 7.14
N ASN A 33 3.83 4.72 7.88
CA ASN A 33 2.37 4.84 7.87
C ASN A 33 1.81 5.26 6.50
N ASN A 34 2.67 5.65 5.57
CA ASN A 34 2.31 5.86 4.19
C ASN A 34 2.59 4.58 3.37
N GLU A 35 1.96 3.46 3.77
CA GLU A 35 2.00 2.15 3.10
C GLU A 35 3.39 1.54 2.98
N GLY A 36 4.18 1.71 4.00
CA GLY A 36 5.55 1.22 4.02
C GLY A 36 6.52 2.05 3.17
N HIS A 37 6.07 3.19 2.63
CA HIS A 37 6.96 4.15 1.97
C HIS A 37 7.53 5.12 2.98
N GLN A 38 8.84 5.32 2.91
CA GLN A 38 9.55 6.27 3.74
C GLN A 38 10.42 7.17 2.89
N SER A 39 10.46 8.45 3.22
CA SER A 39 11.35 9.43 2.59
C SER A 39 12.07 10.21 3.66
N VAL A 40 13.38 10.06 3.72
CA VAL A 40 14.26 10.68 4.70
C VAL A 40 15.45 11.33 4.01
N LEU A 41 15.99 12.37 4.61
CA LEU A 41 17.12 13.12 4.09
C LEU A 41 18.02 13.55 5.23
N ARG A 42 19.34 13.52 4.99
CA ARG A 42 20.35 14.13 5.84
C ARG A 42 21.39 14.87 4.99
N TRP A 43 21.69 16.10 5.38
CA TRP A 43 22.77 16.91 4.83
C TRP A 43 23.92 17.01 5.82
N HIS A 44 25.10 16.56 5.40
CA HIS A 44 26.36 16.74 6.13
C HIS A 44 26.97 18.10 5.79
N VAL A 45 26.42 19.19 6.34
CA VAL A 45 26.89 20.55 6.10
C VAL A 45 27.93 20.97 7.14
N VAL A 46 27.64 20.70 8.41
CA VAL A 46 28.51 21.06 9.54
C VAL A 46 29.41 19.91 9.99
N ASP A 47 29.04 18.70 9.63
CA ASP A 47 29.70 17.44 9.97
C ASP A 47 30.14 16.68 8.70
N ASN A 48 30.67 17.41 7.71
CA ASN A 48 31.06 16.85 6.43
C ASN A 48 32.01 15.66 6.58
N VAL A 49 31.94 14.70 5.67
CA VAL A 49 32.78 13.52 5.62
C VAL A 49 33.84 13.73 4.53
N PRO A 50 35.07 14.19 4.86
CA PRO A 50 36.08 14.41 3.85
C PRO A 50 36.68 13.10 3.35
N PHE A 51 36.97 13.03 2.05
CA PHE A 51 37.70 11.93 1.43
C PHE A 51 38.73 12.44 0.43
N GLN A 52 39.77 11.66 0.19
CA GLN A 52 40.86 12.05 -0.72
C GLN A 52 40.89 11.21 -2.00
N LYS A 53 40.54 9.95 -1.94
CA LYS A 53 40.62 9.02 -3.09
C LYS A 53 39.31 8.35 -3.39
N SER A 54 38.63 7.89 -2.37
CA SER A 54 37.37 7.16 -2.51
C SER A 54 36.50 7.37 -1.28
N PHE A 55 35.18 7.26 -1.50
CA PHE A 55 34.18 7.25 -0.46
C PHE A 55 33.22 6.10 -0.74
N GLU A 56 32.93 5.30 0.26
CA GLU A 56 31.93 4.24 0.21
C GLU A 56 30.98 4.41 1.39
N ALA A 57 29.70 4.48 1.11
CA ALA A 57 28.66 4.59 2.11
C ALA A 57 27.63 3.50 1.94
N CYS A 58 27.21 2.90 3.05
CA CYS A 58 26.16 1.93 3.10
C CYS A 58 25.06 2.43 4.04
N ILE A 59 23.82 2.26 3.64
CA ILE A 59 22.66 2.48 4.51
C ILE A 59 22.15 1.10 4.93
N GLU A 60 21.90 0.97 6.23
CA GLU A 60 21.42 -0.28 6.79
C GLU A 60 20.05 -0.63 6.22
N LYS A 61 19.84 -1.92 6.00
CA LYS A 61 18.54 -2.54 5.84
C LYS A 61 18.25 -3.39 7.06
N TYR A 62 17.01 -3.31 7.57
CA TYR A 62 16.60 -4.05 8.75
C TYR A 62 16.96 -5.54 8.69
N HIS A 63 17.58 -6.04 9.74
CA HIS A 63 17.86 -7.46 9.92
C HIS A 63 16.58 -8.20 10.36
N PRO A 64 16.27 -9.39 9.82
CA PRO A 64 17.14 -10.33 9.10
C PRO A 64 17.11 -10.19 7.57
N ASN A 65 16.61 -9.11 7.02
CA ASN A 65 16.62 -8.86 5.57
C ASN A 65 15.86 -9.94 4.75
N GLN A 66 14.74 -10.39 5.24
CA GLN A 66 13.96 -11.47 4.62
C GLN A 66 12.98 -10.97 3.56
N TRP A 67 12.68 -9.67 3.53
CA TRP A 67 11.67 -9.09 2.66
C TRP A 67 12.31 -8.30 1.52
N PRO A 68 11.84 -8.48 0.28
CA PRO A 68 12.23 -7.59 -0.81
C PRO A 68 11.89 -6.13 -0.45
N THR A 69 12.85 -5.25 -0.60
CA THR A 69 12.69 -3.82 -0.33
C THR A 69 13.26 -3.02 -1.48
N LEU A 70 12.51 -2.03 -1.95
CA LEU A 70 12.99 -1.11 -2.95
C LEU A 70 13.64 0.10 -2.27
N TYR A 71 14.90 0.36 -2.60
CA TYR A 71 15.64 1.53 -2.17
C TYR A 71 15.93 2.45 -3.35
N ALA A 72 15.74 3.75 -3.13
CA ALA A 72 16.26 4.78 -4.00
C ALA A 72 17.15 5.72 -3.16
N CYS A 73 18.32 6.05 -3.65
CA CYS A 73 19.27 6.92 -2.97
C CYS A 73 19.76 8.00 -3.93
N VAL A 74 19.85 9.23 -3.44
CA VAL A 74 20.43 10.36 -4.17
C VAL A 74 21.59 10.91 -3.33
N PRO A 75 22.82 10.39 -3.47
CA PRO A 75 23.99 10.94 -2.79
C PRO A 75 24.41 12.26 -3.44
N CYS A 76 24.73 13.26 -2.62
CA CYS A 76 25.29 14.54 -3.05
C CYS A 76 26.70 14.70 -2.47
N PHE A 77 27.68 14.99 -3.31
CA PHE A 77 29.07 15.15 -2.90
C PHE A 77 29.81 16.15 -3.80
N TYR A 78 30.93 16.65 -3.32
CA TYR A 78 31.82 17.51 -4.09
C TYR A 78 33.05 16.74 -4.53
N LEU A 79 33.39 16.83 -5.82
CA LEU A 79 34.63 16.31 -6.38
C LEU A 79 35.61 17.42 -6.57
N ALA A 80 36.91 17.09 -6.56
CA ALA A 80 37.98 18.01 -6.95
C ALA A 80 37.79 18.43 -8.42
N PRO A 81 38.22 19.66 -8.80
CA PRO A 81 38.13 20.10 -10.19
C PRO A 81 38.77 19.11 -11.16
N GLY A 82 38.07 18.79 -12.25
CA GLY A 82 38.53 17.83 -13.25
C GLY A 82 38.36 16.35 -12.92
N GLN A 83 37.63 16.04 -11.83
CA GLN A 83 37.24 14.68 -11.49
C GLN A 83 35.79 14.45 -11.89
N ASP A 84 35.48 13.24 -12.38
CA ASP A 84 34.15 12.82 -12.75
C ASP A 84 33.61 11.76 -11.79
N ASP A 85 32.29 11.69 -11.67
CA ASP A 85 31.60 10.61 -10.97
C ASP A 85 31.75 9.31 -11.78
N PRO A 86 32.43 8.27 -11.25
CA PRO A 86 32.60 7.01 -11.97
C PRO A 86 31.29 6.24 -12.22
N ILE A 87 30.23 6.54 -11.45
CA ILE A 87 28.90 5.90 -11.63
C ILE A 87 28.10 6.63 -12.71
N GLY A 88 28.33 7.95 -12.84
CA GLY A 88 27.58 8.79 -13.74
C GLY A 88 26.09 8.95 -13.37
N PRO A 89 25.35 9.78 -14.11
CA PRO A 89 23.93 9.95 -13.86
C PRO A 89 23.15 8.71 -14.30
N THR A 90 22.22 8.25 -13.48
CA THR A 90 21.27 7.22 -13.88
C THR A 90 20.57 7.60 -15.18
N PRO A 91 20.58 6.76 -16.23
CA PRO A 91 19.88 7.02 -17.49
C PRO A 91 18.39 7.36 -17.27
N VAL A 92 17.86 8.28 -18.07
CA VAL A 92 16.48 8.77 -17.90
C VAL A 92 15.46 7.64 -17.96
N GLU A 93 15.68 6.67 -18.84
CA GLU A 93 14.85 5.46 -19.01
C GLU A 93 14.88 4.54 -17.78
N GLN A 94 15.88 4.64 -16.92
CA GLN A 94 15.99 3.87 -15.68
C GLN A 94 15.48 4.66 -14.45
N ARG A 95 15.17 5.95 -14.63
CA ARG A 95 14.59 6.80 -13.57
C ARG A 95 13.09 6.60 -13.41
N HIS A 96 12.61 5.43 -13.76
CA HIS A 96 11.23 5.08 -13.49
C HIS A 96 11.05 4.97 -11.98
N GLY A 97 10.44 5.97 -11.40
CA GLY A 97 10.01 5.90 -10.00
C GLY A 97 9.14 4.66 -9.81
N TYR A 98 9.26 4.04 -8.65
CA TYR A 98 8.29 3.04 -8.21
C TYR A 98 6.98 3.77 -7.94
N TYR A 99 6.25 4.03 -9.01
CA TYR A 99 4.91 4.54 -8.92
C TYR A 99 3.98 3.33 -9.02
N VAL A 100 3.49 2.87 -7.88
CA VAL A 100 2.23 2.15 -7.84
C VAL A 100 1.18 3.25 -7.87
N PRO A 101 0.38 3.35 -8.93
CA PRO A 101 -0.80 4.18 -8.88
C PRO A 101 -1.71 3.58 -7.82
N TYR A 102 -1.60 4.14 -6.65
CA TYR A 102 -2.44 3.80 -5.54
C TYR A 102 -3.71 4.63 -5.67
N VAL A 103 -4.79 3.95 -5.94
CA VAL A 103 -6.09 4.54 -5.69
C VAL A 103 -6.25 4.52 -4.18
N ARG A 104 -5.78 5.59 -3.54
CA ARG A 104 -6.02 5.81 -2.12
C ARG A 104 -7.52 5.87 -1.93
N PRO A 105 -8.17 4.90 -1.27
CA PRO A 105 -9.48 5.18 -0.76
C PRO A 105 -9.33 6.41 0.14
N PRO A 106 -10.24 7.38 0.09
CA PRO A 106 -10.23 8.49 1.03
C PRO A 106 -10.16 7.90 2.43
N ALA A 107 -9.33 8.48 3.28
CA ALA A 107 -8.89 7.97 4.58
C ALA A 107 -9.97 7.19 5.34
N GLY A 108 -9.66 5.91 5.59
CA GLY A 108 -10.51 5.00 6.33
C GLY A 108 -11.29 4.01 5.46
N GLY A 109 -11.51 2.78 5.94
CA GLY A 109 -12.43 1.81 5.30
C GLY A 109 -13.84 2.38 5.10
N GLY A 110 -14.20 3.47 5.82
CA GLY A 110 -15.32 4.35 5.53
C GLY A 110 -15.16 5.21 4.29
N GLY A 111 -13.97 5.24 3.68
CA GLY A 111 -13.67 6.10 2.53
C GLY A 111 -14.12 5.57 1.18
N PHE A 112 -14.57 4.34 1.08
CA PHE A 112 -15.16 3.84 -0.16
C PHE A 112 -16.53 4.48 -0.39
N LYS A 113 -16.69 5.15 -1.52
CA LYS A 113 -17.99 5.72 -1.92
C LYS A 113 -18.90 4.59 -2.41
N VAL A 114 -19.91 4.26 -1.60
CA VAL A 114 -20.91 3.25 -1.91
C VAL A 114 -21.95 3.84 -2.89
N LEU A 115 -22.30 3.08 -3.93
CA LEU A 115 -23.31 3.43 -4.90
C LEU A 115 -24.65 2.80 -4.54
N GLY A 116 -25.72 3.59 -4.64
CA GLY A 116 -27.07 3.09 -4.40
C GLY A 116 -27.35 2.80 -2.93
N LYS A 117 -28.24 1.84 -2.70
CA LYS A 117 -28.64 1.38 -1.36
C LYS A 117 -28.53 -0.15 -1.33
N PRO A 118 -27.38 -0.70 -0.94
CA PRO A 118 -27.22 -2.15 -0.81
C PRO A 118 -28.16 -2.70 0.28
N LYS A 119 -28.53 -3.95 0.18
CA LYS A 119 -29.23 -4.62 1.28
C LYS A 119 -28.28 -4.80 2.46
N GLY A 120 -28.83 -4.79 3.68
CA GLY A 120 -28.05 -4.85 4.91
C GLY A 120 -27.48 -3.48 5.30
N LYS A 121 -26.37 -3.49 6.02
CA LYS A 121 -25.71 -2.29 6.55
C LYS A 121 -24.26 -2.24 6.05
N VAL A 122 -23.84 -1.09 5.58
CA VAL A 122 -22.46 -0.82 5.18
C VAL A 122 -21.93 0.31 6.04
N GLU A 123 -20.79 0.08 6.69
CA GLU A 123 -20.15 1.06 7.57
C GLU A 123 -18.64 0.86 7.60
N SER A 124 -17.90 1.81 8.17
CA SER A 124 -16.50 1.63 8.54
C SER A 124 -16.43 0.84 9.83
N GLN A 125 -15.52 -0.14 9.89
CA GLN A 125 -15.21 -0.90 11.09
C GLN A 125 -13.75 -0.68 11.47
N ASP A 126 -13.52 -0.32 12.74
CA ASP A 126 -12.19 -0.28 13.34
C ASP A 126 -11.64 -1.71 13.48
N MET A 127 -10.44 -1.92 12.90
CA MET A 127 -9.76 -3.21 12.88
C MET A 127 -8.56 -3.28 13.84
N ALA A 128 -8.20 -2.19 14.51
CA ALA A 128 -7.05 -2.15 15.42
C ALA A 128 -7.16 -3.20 16.55
N GLY A 129 -8.39 -3.48 17.02
CA GLY A 129 -8.66 -4.50 18.04
C GLY A 129 -8.35 -5.94 17.60
N PHE A 130 -8.24 -6.20 16.29
CA PHE A 130 -7.86 -7.51 15.72
C PHE A 130 -6.37 -7.63 15.38
N GLY A 131 -5.62 -6.54 15.56
CA GLY A 131 -4.18 -6.46 15.37
C GLY A 131 -3.80 -5.19 14.62
N ALA A 132 -3.40 -4.16 15.39
CA ALA A 132 -2.98 -2.88 14.85
C ALA A 132 -1.91 -3.02 13.75
N GLY A 133 -2.06 -2.26 12.66
CA GLY A 133 -1.15 -2.25 11.52
C GLY A 133 -1.30 -3.43 10.55
N LYS A 134 -2.28 -4.33 10.74
CA LYS A 134 -2.54 -5.42 9.81
C LYS A 134 -3.47 -5.01 8.66
N TRP A 135 -4.32 -4.03 8.89
CA TRP A 135 -5.20 -3.43 7.89
C TRP A 135 -4.74 -2.03 7.55
N HIS A 136 -5.02 -1.60 6.36
CA HIS A 136 -4.71 -0.24 5.94
C HIS A 136 -5.51 0.77 6.79
N ASN A 137 -4.82 1.71 7.44
CA ASN A 137 -5.41 2.67 8.40
C ASN A 137 -6.17 2.01 9.57
N ASP A 138 -5.93 0.74 9.85
CA ASP A 138 -6.62 -0.03 10.89
C ASP A 138 -8.15 -0.03 10.77
N ASP A 139 -8.69 0.07 9.56
CA ASP A 139 -10.12 0.01 9.32
C ASP A 139 -10.48 -0.77 8.04
N GLN A 140 -11.76 -1.02 7.84
CA GLN A 140 -12.30 -1.62 6.63
C GLN A 140 -13.72 -1.12 6.31
N LEU A 141 -14.10 -1.18 5.04
CA LEU A 141 -15.52 -1.13 4.69
C LEU A 141 -16.15 -2.46 5.06
N TRP A 142 -17.10 -2.43 5.99
CA TRP A 142 -17.77 -3.62 6.51
C TRP A 142 -19.22 -3.67 6.05
N TRP A 143 -19.60 -4.77 5.41
CA TRP A 143 -20.94 -5.02 4.94
C TRP A 143 -21.56 -6.19 5.67
N THR A 144 -22.70 -5.98 6.32
CA THR A 144 -23.43 -6.95 7.12
C THR A 144 -24.87 -7.07 6.70
N GLY A 145 -25.52 -8.21 7.04
CA GLY A 145 -26.93 -8.47 6.74
C GLY A 145 -27.22 -8.77 5.27
N ALA A 146 -26.19 -8.99 4.46
CA ALA A 146 -26.30 -9.46 3.08
C ALA A 146 -26.67 -10.95 3.02
N ARG A 147 -27.11 -11.39 1.85
CA ARG A 147 -27.44 -12.78 1.53
C ARG A 147 -26.90 -13.14 0.15
N PRO A 148 -26.77 -14.43 -0.17
CA PRO A 148 -26.39 -14.85 -1.52
C PRO A 148 -27.29 -14.21 -2.60
N GLY A 149 -26.66 -13.63 -3.62
CA GLY A 149 -27.27 -12.83 -4.69
C GLY A 149 -27.34 -11.33 -4.40
N ASP A 150 -27.08 -10.87 -3.17
CA ASP A 150 -27.00 -9.43 -2.88
C ASP A 150 -25.68 -8.85 -3.38
N LYS A 151 -25.74 -7.57 -3.81
CA LYS A 151 -24.62 -6.84 -4.40
C LYS A 151 -24.35 -5.55 -3.66
N LEU A 152 -23.08 -5.22 -3.55
CA LEU A 152 -22.56 -3.96 -3.08
C LEU A 152 -21.73 -3.34 -4.19
N ASP A 153 -22.06 -2.12 -4.58
CA ASP A 153 -21.33 -1.36 -5.58
C ASP A 153 -20.53 -0.26 -4.90
N VAL A 154 -19.24 -0.16 -5.23
CA VAL A 154 -18.35 0.93 -4.78
C VAL A 154 -17.74 1.64 -5.98
N VAL A 155 -17.45 2.93 -5.81
CA VAL A 155 -16.76 3.72 -6.83
C VAL A 155 -15.28 3.35 -6.83
N LEU A 156 -14.75 3.10 -8.02
CA LEU A 156 -13.34 2.96 -8.30
C LEU A 156 -12.91 4.14 -9.17
N SER A 157 -12.27 5.15 -8.59
CA SER A 157 -11.81 6.33 -9.32
C SER A 157 -10.45 6.06 -9.96
N VAL A 158 -10.33 6.32 -11.26
CA VAL A 158 -9.12 6.15 -12.07
C VAL A 158 -8.63 7.52 -12.52
N GLU A 159 -7.48 7.96 -12.02
CA GLU A 159 -6.94 9.29 -12.31
C GLU A 159 -6.43 9.45 -13.75
N LYS A 160 -5.94 8.35 -14.34
CA LYS A 160 -5.40 8.33 -15.70
C LYS A 160 -5.82 7.04 -16.39
N GLY A 161 -6.36 7.17 -17.60
CA GLY A 161 -6.71 6.01 -18.42
C GLY A 161 -5.49 5.15 -18.76
N GLY A 162 -5.69 3.81 -18.81
CA GLY A 162 -4.62 2.85 -19.10
C GLY A 162 -4.99 1.42 -18.78
N THR A 163 -4.02 0.54 -18.92
CA THR A 163 -4.14 -0.87 -18.57
C THR A 163 -3.63 -1.10 -17.16
N TYR A 164 -4.46 -1.68 -16.31
CA TYR A 164 -4.18 -1.87 -14.87
C TYR A 164 -4.35 -3.31 -14.45
N ARG A 165 -3.38 -3.82 -13.71
CA ARG A 165 -3.56 -5.02 -12.89
C ARG A 165 -4.22 -4.61 -11.57
N MET A 166 -5.39 -5.19 -11.30
CA MET A 166 -6.17 -4.88 -10.10
C MET A 166 -6.05 -5.99 -9.07
N SER A 167 -5.83 -5.62 -7.82
CA SER A 167 -5.94 -6.51 -6.68
C SER A 167 -6.73 -5.86 -5.56
N VAL A 168 -7.28 -6.69 -4.65
CA VAL A 168 -8.00 -6.27 -3.47
C VAL A 168 -7.43 -6.93 -2.23
N THR A 169 -7.42 -6.23 -1.10
CA THR A 169 -7.18 -6.82 0.21
C THR A 169 -8.49 -6.87 0.96
N LEU A 170 -8.82 -8.04 1.49
CA LEU A 170 -10.09 -8.35 2.13
C LEU A 170 -9.85 -8.90 3.54
N THR A 171 -10.90 -8.94 4.34
CA THR A 171 -10.88 -9.64 5.62
C THR A 171 -11.47 -11.03 5.51
N LYS A 172 -10.85 -11.99 6.19
CA LYS A 172 -11.39 -13.32 6.44
C LYS A 172 -11.81 -13.46 7.90
N ALA A 173 -12.96 -14.10 8.14
CA ALA A 173 -13.44 -14.45 9.48
C ALA A 173 -14.43 -15.63 9.42
N VAL A 174 -14.84 -16.12 10.60
CA VAL A 174 -15.73 -17.28 10.72
C VAL A 174 -17.13 -17.09 10.10
N ASP A 175 -17.56 -15.85 9.91
CA ASP A 175 -18.91 -15.44 9.52
C ASP A 175 -18.98 -14.68 8.19
N TYR A 176 -17.85 -14.69 7.44
CA TYR A 176 -17.72 -14.05 6.14
C TYR A 176 -18.17 -14.97 5.00
N GLY A 177 -18.64 -14.34 3.90
CA GLY A 177 -19.17 -15.03 2.74
C GLY A 177 -18.12 -15.47 1.73
N ILE A 178 -18.59 -16.14 0.67
CA ILE A 178 -17.87 -16.31 -0.59
C ILE A 178 -18.34 -15.18 -1.50
N VAL A 179 -17.42 -14.45 -2.11
CA VAL A 179 -17.71 -13.27 -2.91
C VAL A 179 -17.20 -13.38 -4.34
N GLN A 180 -17.90 -12.76 -5.28
CA GLN A 180 -17.50 -12.58 -6.67
C GLN A 180 -17.42 -11.10 -6.99
N PHE A 181 -16.33 -10.67 -7.60
CA PHE A 181 -16.13 -9.29 -8.04
C PHE A 181 -16.50 -9.10 -9.51
N TYR A 182 -16.90 -7.87 -9.85
CA TYR A 182 -17.15 -7.40 -11.21
C TYR A 182 -16.63 -5.97 -11.34
N VAL A 183 -16.00 -5.67 -12.46
CA VAL A 183 -15.59 -4.30 -12.85
C VAL A 183 -16.46 -3.88 -14.02
N ASP A 184 -17.22 -2.80 -13.86
CA ASP A 184 -18.19 -2.29 -14.85
C ASP A 184 -19.11 -3.40 -15.40
N GLY A 185 -19.54 -4.30 -14.51
CA GLY A 185 -20.42 -5.42 -14.83
C GLY A 185 -19.71 -6.63 -15.46
N LYS A 186 -18.43 -6.55 -15.78
CA LYS A 186 -17.63 -7.69 -16.25
C LYS A 186 -17.03 -8.46 -15.08
N LYS A 187 -17.17 -9.79 -15.10
CA LYS A 187 -16.64 -10.64 -14.04
C LYS A 187 -15.13 -10.46 -13.88
N ALA A 188 -14.67 -10.28 -12.64
CA ALA A 188 -13.30 -10.05 -12.24
C ALA A 188 -12.82 -11.15 -11.30
N GLY A 189 -11.78 -11.87 -11.65
CA GLY A 189 -11.21 -12.96 -10.86
C GLY A 189 -12.15 -14.16 -10.68
N GLN A 190 -11.74 -15.07 -9.82
CA GLN A 190 -12.54 -16.21 -9.35
C GLN A 190 -13.27 -15.85 -8.05
N PRO A 191 -14.32 -16.59 -7.65
CA PRO A 191 -14.93 -16.41 -6.35
C PRO A 191 -13.89 -16.58 -5.24
N ILE A 192 -13.96 -15.71 -4.22
CA ILE A 192 -13.02 -15.69 -3.09
C ILE A 192 -13.78 -16.16 -1.84
N ASP A 193 -13.30 -17.22 -1.22
CA ASP A 193 -13.80 -17.71 0.07
C ASP A 193 -13.12 -16.92 1.21
N LEU A 194 -13.94 -16.19 1.97
CA LEU A 194 -13.50 -15.35 3.07
C LEU A 194 -13.62 -16.01 4.43
N TYR A 195 -13.85 -17.33 4.46
CA TYR A 195 -13.84 -18.08 5.72
C TYR A 195 -12.43 -18.21 6.29
N HIS A 196 -12.32 -18.01 7.61
CA HIS A 196 -11.17 -18.35 8.44
C HIS A 196 -11.64 -18.44 9.90
N ASP A 197 -11.00 -19.26 10.73
CA ASP A 197 -11.33 -19.41 12.15
C ASP A 197 -10.89 -18.22 13.03
N GLY A 198 -10.03 -17.36 12.50
CA GLY A 198 -9.64 -16.07 13.10
C GLY A 198 -9.93 -14.91 12.17
N VAL A 199 -9.80 -13.68 12.68
CA VAL A 199 -9.95 -12.45 11.88
C VAL A 199 -8.59 -12.06 11.34
N ILE A 200 -8.41 -12.18 10.02
CA ILE A 200 -7.12 -11.91 9.34
C ILE A 200 -7.34 -11.21 7.98
N PRO A 201 -6.39 -10.38 7.53
CA PRO A 201 -6.40 -9.90 6.15
C PRO A 201 -5.99 -11.01 5.18
N THR A 202 -6.48 -10.94 3.94
CA THR A 202 -6.10 -11.89 2.87
C THR A 202 -4.69 -11.66 2.32
N GLY A 203 -4.15 -10.44 2.50
CA GLY A 203 -3.14 -9.93 1.58
C GLY A 203 -3.76 -9.59 0.19
N PRO A 204 -2.95 -9.10 -0.77
CA PRO A 204 -3.43 -8.76 -2.11
C PRO A 204 -3.93 -10.00 -2.88
N VAL A 205 -5.21 -9.99 -3.29
CA VAL A 205 -5.83 -10.99 -4.15
C VAL A 205 -6.02 -10.39 -5.54
N GLU A 206 -5.43 -10.97 -6.56
CA GLU A 206 -5.50 -10.47 -7.94
C GLU A 206 -6.88 -10.74 -8.54
N LEU A 207 -7.51 -9.69 -9.09
CA LEU A 207 -8.78 -9.77 -9.81
C LEU A 207 -8.60 -9.84 -11.33
N GLY A 208 -7.43 -9.50 -11.85
CA GLY A 208 -7.10 -9.52 -13.28
C GLY A 208 -6.53 -8.20 -13.79
N THR A 209 -6.45 -8.10 -15.12
CA THR A 209 -5.98 -6.90 -15.83
C THR A 209 -7.14 -6.28 -16.60
N PHE A 210 -7.29 -4.95 -16.48
CA PHE A 210 -8.40 -4.20 -17.04
C PHE A 210 -7.90 -2.97 -17.80
N GLU A 211 -8.52 -2.67 -18.92
CA GLU A 211 -8.41 -1.36 -19.55
C GLU A 211 -9.46 -0.45 -18.93
N LEU A 212 -9.01 0.60 -18.26
CA LEU A 212 -9.85 1.55 -17.55
C LEU A 212 -9.58 2.96 -18.10
N ASP A 213 -10.64 3.68 -18.44
CA ASP A 213 -10.55 5.08 -18.83
C ASP A 213 -10.34 5.96 -17.59
N GLN A 214 -9.97 7.21 -17.80
CA GLN A 214 -9.96 8.20 -16.72
C GLN A 214 -11.38 8.47 -16.26
N GLY A 215 -11.63 8.39 -14.93
CA GLY A 215 -12.95 8.68 -14.35
C GLY A 215 -13.37 7.62 -13.32
N ASP A 216 -14.65 7.67 -12.98
CA ASP A 216 -15.24 6.76 -12.00
C ASP A 216 -15.74 5.47 -12.70
N HIS A 217 -15.26 4.35 -12.23
CA HIS A 217 -15.67 3.00 -12.59
C HIS A 217 -16.47 2.38 -11.44
N LYS A 218 -17.16 1.29 -11.72
CA LYS A 218 -17.93 0.56 -10.73
C LYS A 218 -17.27 -0.77 -10.39
N LEU A 219 -16.86 -0.93 -9.13
CA LEU A 219 -16.50 -2.23 -8.58
C LEU A 219 -17.70 -2.80 -7.84
N THR A 220 -18.20 -3.94 -8.29
CA THR A 220 -19.32 -4.66 -7.66
C THR A 220 -18.76 -5.88 -6.95
N VAL A 221 -19.20 -6.11 -5.72
CA VAL A 221 -19.02 -7.37 -5.01
C VAL A 221 -20.38 -8.03 -4.82
N GLU A 222 -20.49 -9.29 -5.14
CA GLU A 222 -21.68 -10.12 -4.98
C GLU A 222 -21.40 -11.22 -3.96
N ILE A 223 -22.26 -11.40 -2.97
CA ILE A 223 -22.23 -12.57 -2.11
C ILE A 223 -22.75 -13.77 -2.91
N VAL A 224 -21.92 -14.77 -3.15
CA VAL A 224 -22.30 -15.96 -3.94
C VAL A 224 -22.53 -17.19 -3.07
N GLY A 225 -22.16 -17.13 -1.79
CA GLY A 225 -22.34 -18.26 -0.87
C GLY A 225 -21.59 -18.07 0.44
N ALA A 226 -21.36 -19.16 1.12
CA ALA A 226 -20.49 -19.24 2.28
C ALA A 226 -19.82 -20.62 2.35
N ASN A 227 -18.67 -20.69 3.00
CA ASN A 227 -17.99 -21.94 3.32
C ASN A 227 -18.92 -22.84 4.16
N GLN A 228 -18.78 -24.16 4.04
CA GLN A 228 -19.57 -25.11 4.83
C GLN A 228 -19.34 -24.96 6.34
N GLN A 229 -18.14 -24.58 6.75
CA GLN A 229 -17.73 -24.36 8.14
C GLN A 229 -18.11 -22.97 8.66
N ALA A 230 -18.49 -22.03 7.78
CA ALA A 230 -18.77 -20.65 8.18
C ALA A 230 -20.11 -20.54 8.94
N VAL A 231 -20.14 -19.61 9.89
CA VAL A 231 -21.39 -19.03 10.39
C VAL A 231 -22.01 -18.23 9.24
N LYS A 232 -23.22 -18.59 8.81
CA LYS A 232 -23.86 -18.07 7.59
C LYS A 232 -24.43 -16.65 7.82
N ALA A 233 -23.58 -15.71 8.25
CA ALA A 233 -23.89 -14.29 8.35
C ALA A 233 -23.54 -13.52 7.06
N TYR A 234 -22.75 -14.14 6.15
CA TYR A 234 -22.43 -13.62 4.81
C TYR A 234 -21.80 -12.22 4.85
N MET A 235 -21.01 -11.93 5.87
CA MET A 235 -20.32 -10.65 6.01
C MET A 235 -19.24 -10.49 4.95
N PHE A 236 -18.89 -9.24 4.69
CA PHE A 236 -17.82 -8.87 3.77
C PHE A 236 -17.02 -7.69 4.34
N GLY A 237 -15.71 -7.72 4.18
CA GLY A 237 -14.79 -6.65 4.58
C GLY A 237 -13.81 -6.32 3.46
N LEU A 238 -13.83 -5.08 3.01
CA LEU A 238 -12.89 -4.54 2.02
C LEU A 238 -11.94 -3.58 2.73
N ASP A 239 -10.67 -3.93 2.72
CA ASP A 239 -9.59 -3.12 3.27
C ASP A 239 -9.03 -2.19 2.19
N GLN A 240 -8.66 -2.73 1.02
CA GLN A 240 -7.90 -1.97 0.04
C GLN A 240 -8.19 -2.45 -1.39
N ILE A 241 -8.13 -1.50 -2.35
CA ILE A 241 -8.09 -1.77 -3.80
C ILE A 241 -6.79 -1.20 -4.34
N LEU A 242 -6.03 -2.02 -5.06
CA LEU A 242 -4.77 -1.63 -5.69
C LEU A 242 -4.89 -1.72 -7.21
N LEU A 243 -4.53 -0.64 -7.90
CA LEU A 243 -4.39 -0.59 -9.36
C LEU A 243 -2.90 -0.41 -9.70
N LYS A 244 -2.30 -1.39 -10.32
CA LYS A 244 -0.93 -1.32 -10.81
C LYS A 244 -0.93 -1.17 -12.33
N SER A 245 -0.42 -0.04 -12.84
CA SER A 245 -0.27 0.17 -14.29
C SER A 245 0.58 -0.94 -14.92
N VAL A 246 0.09 -1.51 -16.00
CA VAL A 246 0.82 -2.45 -16.84
C VAL A 246 1.29 -1.67 -18.06
N LYS A 247 2.60 -1.67 -18.31
CA LYS A 247 3.20 -1.04 -19.48
C LYS A 247 3.01 -1.93 -20.70
#